data_3322348e23fe72d7293f8c99679f4d91
#
_entry.id   3322348e23fe72d7293f8c99679f4d91
#
_cell.length_a   1.000
_cell.length_b   1.000
_cell.length_c   1.000
_cell.angle_alpha   90.00
_cell.angle_beta   90.00
_cell.angle_gamma   90.00
#
_symmetry.space_group_name_H-M   'P 1'
#
loop_
_entity.id
_entity.type
_entity.pdbx_description
1 polymer ?
#
loop_
_entity_poly.entity_id
_entity_poly.type
_entity_poly.pdbx_seq_one_letter_code
_entity_poly.pdbx_strand_id
1 'polypeptide(L)'
;QRRIGTDDEADIAATVSDDGIISLGTHGQSRRVEKITLTGLDADEVEMTAHVQKRVDHPEDVADLTQVVNEDGSISIGTEHQSRRIEAFSMNLKGDLAEQYDVYYRVHAQNYGWLGWAKNGEIAGTSGHSFRLEGIEIIFVEKGTEFDESQYVKTPEEGDRGYSEKAAYMDRVVSEK
;
A
#
# COMPACT_ATOMS: atom_id res chain seq x y z
N GLN A 1 8.50 -4.76 9.62
CA GLN A 1 8.67 -5.70 10.74
C GLN A 1 9.94 -6.53 10.59
N ARG A 2 10.75 -6.67 11.66
CA ARG A 2 11.93 -7.53 11.68
C ARG A 2 11.58 -9.01 11.63
N ARG A 3 12.42 -9.80 10.95
CA ARG A 3 12.43 -11.25 11.11
C ARG A 3 13.13 -11.62 12.43
N ILE A 4 12.62 -12.66 13.10
CA ILE A 4 13.27 -13.18 14.32
C ILE A 4 14.60 -13.81 13.95
N GLY A 5 15.69 -13.35 14.60
CA GLY A 5 17.05 -13.90 14.40
C GLY A 5 17.78 -13.40 13.15
N THR A 6 17.35 -12.29 12.56
CA THR A 6 18.04 -11.62 11.45
C THR A 6 18.45 -10.19 11.82
N ASP A 7 19.41 -9.62 11.09
CA ASP A 7 19.82 -8.21 11.21
C ASP A 7 18.92 -7.27 10.40
N ASP A 8 17.75 -7.74 9.93
CA ASP A 8 16.81 -6.96 9.13
C ASP A 8 16.31 -5.74 9.91
N GLU A 9 16.31 -4.58 9.27
CA GLU A 9 15.71 -3.36 9.82
C GLU A 9 14.20 -3.48 9.91
N ALA A 10 13.60 -2.93 10.98
CA ALA A 10 12.15 -2.89 11.15
C ALA A 10 11.52 -1.83 10.23
N ASP A 11 12.19 -0.68 10.17
CA ASP A 11 11.74 0.48 9.40
C ASP A 11 12.55 0.56 8.11
N ILE A 12 11.85 0.62 6.98
CA ILE A 12 12.43 0.66 5.65
C ILE A 12 12.05 1.97 5.01
N ALA A 13 13.05 2.77 4.66
CA ALA A 13 12.85 3.99 3.89
C ALA A 13 12.42 3.65 2.46
N ALA A 14 11.62 4.54 1.86
CA ALA A 14 11.28 4.44 0.45
C ALA A 14 12.52 4.62 -0.43
N THR A 15 12.53 3.93 -1.56
CA THR A 15 13.45 4.20 -2.66
C THR A 15 12.70 4.86 -3.80
N VAL A 16 13.36 5.78 -4.50
CA VAL A 16 12.80 6.44 -5.69
C VAL A 16 13.67 6.03 -6.88
N SER A 17 13.04 5.47 -7.90
CA SER A 17 13.69 5.08 -9.16
C SER A 17 13.82 6.27 -10.13
N ASP A 18 14.65 6.14 -11.17
CA ASP A 18 14.88 7.20 -12.16
C ASP A 18 13.59 7.59 -12.93
N ASP A 19 12.63 6.68 -13.02
CA ASP A 19 11.30 6.90 -13.62
C ASP A 19 10.25 7.45 -12.62
N GLY A 20 10.69 7.83 -11.41
CA GLY A 20 9.87 8.49 -10.40
C GLY A 20 9.00 7.58 -9.55
N ILE A 21 9.16 6.24 -9.65
CA ILE A 21 8.44 5.31 -8.78
C ILE A 21 9.02 5.34 -7.37
N ILE A 22 8.15 5.58 -6.41
CA ILE A 22 8.42 5.48 -4.98
C ILE A 22 8.07 4.06 -4.53
N SER A 23 9.06 3.28 -4.11
CA SER A 23 8.89 1.91 -3.66
C SER A 23 9.08 1.78 -2.15
N LEU A 24 8.14 1.13 -1.49
CA LEU A 24 8.08 0.89 -0.05
C LEU A 24 7.98 -0.60 0.25
N GLY A 25 8.58 -1.03 1.36
CA GLY A 25 8.46 -2.39 1.85
C GLY A 25 9.38 -3.38 1.15
N THR A 26 9.08 -4.67 1.31
CA THR A 26 9.87 -5.77 0.74
C THR A 26 8.89 -6.84 0.23
N HIS A 27 9.08 -7.29 -1.00
CA HIS A 27 8.36 -8.44 -1.55
C HIS A 27 9.24 -9.70 -1.49
N GLY A 28 8.61 -10.88 -1.53
CA GLY A 28 9.33 -12.17 -1.47
C GLY A 28 10.03 -12.50 -0.13
N GLN A 29 9.97 -11.63 0.86
CA GLN A 29 10.65 -11.80 2.14
C GLN A 29 9.71 -12.18 3.29
N SER A 30 8.42 -12.37 3.02
CA SER A 30 7.39 -12.67 4.04
C SER A 30 7.30 -11.63 5.17
N ARG A 31 7.62 -10.38 4.86
CA ARG A 31 7.50 -9.24 5.79
C ARG A 31 6.22 -8.49 5.50
N ARG A 32 5.45 -8.17 6.53
CA ARG A 32 4.21 -7.41 6.39
C ARG A 32 4.46 -5.91 6.54
N VAL A 33 3.66 -5.13 5.83
CA VAL A 33 3.52 -3.71 6.11
C VAL A 33 2.51 -3.55 7.25
N GLU A 34 2.90 -2.88 8.33
CA GLU A 34 2.05 -2.57 9.47
C GLU A 34 1.69 -1.08 9.52
N LYS A 35 2.59 -0.21 9.09
CA LYS A 35 2.44 1.25 9.09
C LYS A 35 3.16 1.84 7.88
N ILE A 36 2.59 2.85 7.30
CA ILE A 36 3.18 3.71 6.28
C ILE A 36 3.24 5.12 6.85
N THR A 37 4.36 5.80 6.68
CA THR A 37 4.53 7.20 7.09
C THR A 37 5.02 8.01 5.91
N LEU A 38 4.35 9.14 5.64
CA LEU A 38 4.72 10.12 4.64
C LEU A 38 5.29 11.35 5.33
N THR A 39 6.34 11.92 4.73
CA THR A 39 6.94 13.18 5.14
C THR A 39 7.00 14.12 3.95
N GLY A 40 6.95 15.44 4.20
CA GLY A 40 7.08 16.46 3.14
C GLY A 40 5.79 16.73 2.37
N LEU A 41 4.65 16.22 2.82
CA LEU A 41 3.30 16.60 2.36
C LEU A 41 2.50 17.13 3.55
N ASP A 42 1.64 18.10 3.29
CA ASP A 42 0.71 18.58 4.29
C ASP A 42 -0.53 17.66 4.38
N ALA A 43 -1.13 17.58 5.57
CA ALA A 43 -2.22 16.65 5.84
C ALA A 43 -3.52 16.98 5.08
N ASP A 44 -3.66 18.19 4.58
CA ASP A 44 -4.77 18.63 3.74
C ASP A 44 -4.53 18.40 2.25
N GLU A 45 -3.31 18.01 1.86
CA GLU A 45 -2.94 17.66 0.48
C GLU A 45 -3.15 16.17 0.15
N VAL A 46 -3.28 15.32 1.16
CA VAL A 46 -3.39 13.87 0.97
C VAL A 46 -4.42 13.24 1.91
N GLU A 47 -5.10 12.22 1.44
CA GLU A 47 -5.96 11.36 2.24
C GLU A 47 -5.60 9.90 2.01
N MET A 48 -5.34 9.19 3.11
CA MET A 48 -5.04 7.76 3.09
C MET A 48 -6.05 6.98 3.93
N THR A 49 -6.42 5.80 3.44
CA THR A 49 -7.16 4.80 4.21
C THR A 49 -6.46 3.44 4.15
N ALA A 50 -6.66 2.61 5.16
CA ALA A 50 -6.13 1.26 5.16
C ALA A 50 -7.10 0.28 5.81
N HIS A 51 -7.24 -0.90 5.22
CA HIS A 51 -7.87 -2.05 5.86
C HIS A 51 -6.78 -2.87 6.55
N VAL A 52 -6.92 -3.06 7.86
CA VAL A 52 -5.94 -3.76 8.69
C VAL A 52 -6.56 -4.96 9.40
N GLN A 53 -5.75 -5.97 9.62
CA GLN A 53 -6.18 -7.17 10.34
C GLN A 53 -6.79 -6.80 11.70
N LYS A 54 -7.94 -7.40 12.03
CA LYS A 54 -8.47 -7.46 13.41
C LYS A 54 -7.88 -8.66 14.14
N ARG A 55 -7.51 -8.47 15.39
CA ARG A 55 -7.05 -9.57 16.25
C ARG A 55 -8.27 -10.26 16.88
N VAL A 56 -8.20 -11.58 17.05
CA VAL A 56 -9.35 -12.39 17.51
C VAL A 56 -9.79 -11.99 18.91
N ASP A 57 -8.85 -11.75 19.81
CA ASP A 57 -9.11 -11.45 21.22
C ASP A 57 -9.17 -9.95 21.55
N HIS A 58 -9.34 -9.10 20.53
CA HIS A 58 -9.36 -7.64 20.63
C HIS A 58 -10.62 -7.07 19.96
N PRO A 59 -11.78 -7.13 20.62
CA PRO A 59 -13.04 -6.63 20.04
C PRO A 59 -13.03 -5.12 19.77
N GLU A 60 -12.14 -4.38 20.42
CA GLU A 60 -11.91 -2.94 20.22
C GLU A 60 -11.19 -2.62 18.91
N ASP A 61 -10.58 -3.61 18.23
CA ASP A 61 -9.86 -3.38 16.99
C ASP A 61 -10.81 -2.91 15.88
N VAL A 62 -10.47 -1.78 15.29
CA VAL A 62 -11.10 -1.26 14.07
C VAL A 62 -10.28 -1.71 12.87
N ALA A 63 -10.95 -2.27 11.84
CA ALA A 63 -10.27 -2.73 10.63
C ALA A 63 -9.96 -1.56 9.67
N ASP A 64 -10.92 -0.66 9.50
CA ASP A 64 -10.77 0.45 8.55
C ASP A 64 -10.24 1.67 9.28
N LEU A 65 -9.03 2.07 8.92
CA LEU A 65 -8.29 3.18 9.51
C LEU A 65 -8.21 4.34 8.52
N THR A 66 -8.22 5.55 9.08
CA THR A 66 -7.86 6.78 8.38
C THR A 66 -6.51 7.27 8.88
N GLN A 67 -5.86 8.11 8.10
CA GLN A 67 -4.55 8.69 8.44
C GLN A 67 -4.57 9.47 9.75
N VAL A 68 -3.40 9.56 10.37
CA VAL A 68 -3.13 10.35 11.57
C VAL A 68 -1.96 11.30 11.28
N VAL A 69 -2.09 12.54 11.72
CA VAL A 69 -0.98 13.51 11.71
C VAL A 69 -0.18 13.33 13.02
N ASN A 70 1.11 13.07 12.87
CA ASN A 70 2.03 12.91 13.98
C ASN A 70 2.50 14.28 14.53
N GLU A 71 3.11 14.30 15.72
CA GLU A 71 3.62 15.53 16.35
C GLU A 71 4.69 16.26 15.53
N ASP A 72 5.46 15.52 14.71
CA ASP A 72 6.48 16.05 13.80
C ASP A 72 5.92 16.53 12.45
N GLY A 73 4.60 16.52 12.27
CA GLY A 73 3.91 16.89 11.04
C GLY A 73 3.86 15.79 9.97
N SER A 74 4.51 14.64 10.19
CA SER A 74 4.37 13.51 9.28
C SER A 74 2.98 12.90 9.33
N ILE A 75 2.57 12.21 8.26
CA ILE A 75 1.25 11.61 8.12
C ILE A 75 1.40 10.10 8.11
N SER A 76 0.69 9.40 8.98
CA SER A 76 0.79 7.94 9.10
C SER A 76 -0.55 7.26 8.88
N ILE A 77 -0.50 6.03 8.37
CA ILE A 77 -1.63 5.11 8.26
C ILE A 77 -1.19 3.69 8.67
N GLY A 78 -2.04 2.99 9.40
CA GLY A 78 -1.77 1.63 9.90
C GLY A 78 -1.59 1.57 11.41
N THR A 79 -0.90 0.55 11.89
CA THR A 79 -0.69 0.31 13.33
C THR A 79 0.79 0.06 13.63
N GLU A 80 1.20 0.39 14.85
CA GLU A 80 2.58 0.18 15.31
C GLU A 80 2.60 -0.70 16.55
N HIS A 81 3.55 -1.64 16.61
CA HIS A 81 3.72 -2.59 17.73
C HIS A 81 2.50 -3.48 18.06
N GLN A 82 1.51 -3.52 17.17
CA GLN A 82 0.29 -4.31 17.37
C GLN A 82 0.28 -5.63 16.59
N SER A 83 1.29 -5.87 15.76
CA SER A 83 1.37 -7.02 14.87
C SER A 83 0.17 -7.16 13.91
N ARG A 84 -0.47 -6.06 13.57
CA ARG A 84 -1.59 -6.00 12.63
C ARG A 84 -1.09 -5.61 11.24
N ARG A 85 -1.31 -6.48 10.29
CA ARG A 85 -0.92 -6.23 8.90
C ARG A 85 -1.92 -5.33 8.21
N ILE A 86 -1.44 -4.51 7.30
CA ILE A 86 -2.28 -3.87 6.28
C ILE A 86 -2.62 -4.93 5.22
N GLU A 87 -3.88 -5.00 4.82
CA GLU A 87 -4.42 -5.91 3.78
C GLU A 87 -4.87 -5.15 2.54
N ALA A 88 -5.33 -3.90 2.70
CA ALA A 88 -5.64 -3.00 1.60
C ALA A 88 -5.30 -1.54 1.98
N PHE A 89 -5.08 -0.72 0.97
CA PHE A 89 -4.64 0.67 1.11
C PHE A 89 -5.26 1.52 0.02
N SER A 90 -5.57 2.78 0.34
CA SER A 90 -5.89 3.79 -0.66
C SER A 90 -5.20 5.12 -0.35
N MET A 91 -4.93 5.88 -1.41
CA MET A 91 -4.34 7.21 -1.33
C MET A 91 -5.02 8.14 -2.34
N ASN A 92 -5.43 9.31 -1.91
CA ASN A 92 -5.99 10.34 -2.76
C ASN A 92 -5.29 11.67 -2.51
N LEU A 93 -5.04 12.42 -3.57
CA LEU A 93 -4.52 13.78 -3.48
C LEU A 93 -5.67 14.76 -3.28
N LYS A 94 -5.38 15.89 -2.62
CA LYS A 94 -6.32 16.97 -2.34
C LYS A 94 -5.70 18.33 -2.66
N GLY A 95 -6.52 19.37 -2.63
CA GLY A 95 -6.07 20.75 -2.81
C GLY A 95 -5.28 20.98 -4.10
N ASP A 96 -4.30 21.83 -4.03
CA ASP A 96 -3.46 22.24 -5.18
C ASP A 96 -2.67 21.05 -5.77
N LEU A 97 -2.31 20.07 -4.93
CA LEU A 97 -1.60 18.89 -5.39
C LEU A 97 -2.49 18.01 -6.29
N ALA A 98 -3.77 17.90 -5.96
CA ALA A 98 -4.75 17.18 -6.79
C ALA A 98 -5.07 17.89 -8.12
N GLU A 99 -4.86 19.21 -8.19
CA GLU A 99 -5.01 19.95 -9.44
C GLU A 99 -3.82 19.74 -10.38
N GLN A 100 -2.64 19.44 -9.84
CA GLN A 100 -1.40 19.29 -10.58
C GLN A 100 -1.10 17.83 -10.96
N TYR A 101 -1.47 16.88 -10.10
CA TYR A 101 -1.09 15.46 -10.25
C TYR A 101 -2.27 14.51 -10.09
N ASP A 102 -2.18 13.37 -10.77
CA ASP A 102 -2.86 12.13 -10.41
C ASP A 102 -1.87 11.25 -9.64
N VAL A 103 -2.33 10.53 -8.62
CA VAL A 103 -1.53 9.53 -7.93
C VAL A 103 -1.96 8.13 -8.35
N TYR A 104 -1.00 7.35 -8.84
CA TYR A 104 -1.17 5.93 -9.13
C TYR A 104 -0.38 5.13 -8.11
N TYR A 105 -0.91 4.00 -7.68
CA TYR A 105 -0.23 3.11 -6.75
C TYR A 105 -0.69 1.67 -6.95
N ARG A 106 0.20 0.75 -6.63
CA ARG A 106 -0.10 -0.68 -6.57
C ARG A 106 0.57 -1.32 -5.38
N VAL A 107 0.13 -2.52 -5.02
CA VAL A 107 0.63 -3.24 -3.86
C VAL A 107 1.07 -4.65 -4.23
N HIS A 108 2.08 -5.15 -3.52
CA HIS A 108 2.43 -6.56 -3.50
C HIS A 108 1.67 -7.23 -2.37
N ALA A 109 0.75 -8.14 -2.71
CA ALA A 109 -0.05 -8.87 -1.74
C ALA A 109 0.46 -10.31 -1.61
N GLN A 110 0.52 -10.82 -0.39
CA GLN A 110 0.92 -12.20 -0.11
C GLN A 110 0.17 -13.19 -1.00
N ASN A 111 0.87 -14.14 -1.62
CA ASN A 111 0.39 -15.18 -2.52
C ASN A 111 -0.15 -14.68 -3.88
N TYR A 112 -0.40 -13.39 -4.05
CA TYR A 112 -0.86 -12.84 -5.33
C TYR A 112 0.26 -12.15 -6.10
N GLY A 113 1.29 -11.64 -5.40
CA GLY A 113 2.30 -10.82 -6.01
C GLY A 113 1.83 -9.37 -6.22
N TRP A 114 2.40 -8.70 -7.20
CA TRP A 114 1.98 -7.35 -7.56
C TRP A 114 0.59 -7.37 -8.19
N LEU A 115 -0.31 -6.59 -7.62
CA LEU A 115 -1.65 -6.34 -8.17
C LEU A 115 -1.59 -5.20 -9.21
N GLY A 116 -2.70 -4.98 -9.91
CA GLY A 116 -2.86 -3.87 -10.84
C GLY A 116 -2.77 -2.50 -10.16
N TRP A 117 -2.69 -1.45 -10.97
CA TRP A 117 -2.64 -0.07 -10.50
C TRP A 117 -4.01 0.45 -10.08
N ALA A 118 -4.06 1.10 -8.94
CA ALA A 118 -5.16 1.92 -8.46
C ALA A 118 -4.82 3.39 -8.69
N LYS A 119 -5.85 4.23 -8.75
CA LYS A 119 -5.73 5.67 -9.01
C LYS A 119 -6.58 6.48 -8.04
N ASN A 120 -6.06 7.57 -7.52
CA ASN A 120 -6.83 8.64 -6.87
C ASN A 120 -7.92 8.16 -5.90
N GLY A 121 -7.55 7.40 -4.88
CA GLY A 121 -8.47 6.93 -3.84
C GLY A 121 -9.11 5.56 -4.12
N GLU A 122 -8.85 4.95 -5.28
CA GLU A 122 -9.25 3.55 -5.51
C GLU A 122 -8.52 2.62 -4.54
N ILE A 123 -9.15 1.53 -4.13
CA ILE A 123 -8.56 0.59 -3.18
C ILE A 123 -7.57 -0.34 -3.90
N ALA A 124 -6.36 -0.48 -3.35
CA ALA A 124 -5.39 -1.48 -3.75
C ALA A 124 -5.15 -2.49 -2.63
N GLY A 125 -5.13 -3.79 -2.93
CA GLY A 125 -4.91 -4.84 -1.95
C GLY A 125 -5.94 -5.96 -1.95
N THR A 126 -6.20 -6.53 -0.79
CA THR A 126 -7.13 -7.66 -0.64
C THR A 126 -8.07 -7.47 0.54
N SER A 127 -9.27 -8.07 0.47
CA SER A 127 -10.19 -8.19 1.60
C SER A 127 -10.68 -9.63 1.74
N GLY A 128 -10.87 -10.08 2.98
CA GLY A 128 -11.35 -11.41 3.30
C GLY A 128 -10.39 -12.58 3.02
N HIS A 129 -9.23 -12.32 2.42
CA HIS A 129 -8.20 -13.32 2.12
C HIS A 129 -7.19 -13.51 3.26
N SER A 130 -7.16 -12.59 4.21
CA SER A 130 -6.13 -12.54 5.25
C SER A 130 -4.70 -12.43 4.69
N PHE A 131 -4.52 -11.82 3.54
CA PHE A 131 -3.23 -11.63 2.90
C PHE A 131 -2.67 -10.25 3.25
N ARG A 132 -1.44 -10.23 3.72
CA ARG A 132 -0.73 -8.99 4.07
C ARG A 132 -0.23 -8.28 2.83
N LEU A 133 -0.13 -6.97 2.91
CA LEU A 133 0.71 -6.21 1.99
C LEU A 133 2.19 -6.38 2.39
N GLU A 134 3.04 -6.56 1.41
CA GLU A 134 4.49 -6.74 1.55
C GLU A 134 5.27 -5.60 0.92
N GLY A 135 4.71 -4.96 -0.11
CA GLY A 135 5.30 -3.82 -0.80
C GLY A 135 4.23 -2.91 -1.39
N ILE A 136 4.61 -1.67 -1.63
CA ILE A 136 3.78 -0.64 -2.26
C ILE A 136 4.65 0.14 -3.23
N GLU A 137 4.14 0.43 -4.41
CA GLU A 137 4.71 1.38 -5.36
C GLU A 137 3.73 2.52 -5.58
N ILE A 138 4.26 3.74 -5.62
CA ILE A 138 3.49 4.98 -5.81
C ILE A 138 4.19 5.82 -6.88
N ILE A 139 3.43 6.44 -7.77
CA ILE A 139 3.92 7.41 -8.75
C ILE A 139 2.95 8.58 -8.87
N PHE A 140 3.51 9.78 -8.93
CA PHE A 140 2.77 11.02 -9.21
C PHE A 140 2.90 11.33 -10.69
N VAL A 141 1.79 11.49 -11.37
CA VAL A 141 1.74 11.77 -12.81
C VAL A 141 1.07 13.12 -13.01
N GLU A 142 1.71 14.03 -13.75
CA GLU A 142 1.14 15.35 -14.05
C GLU A 142 -0.23 15.21 -14.70
N LYS A 143 -1.19 16.02 -14.27
CA LYS A 143 -2.54 16.05 -14.84
C LYS A 143 -2.52 16.20 -16.36
N GLY A 144 -3.30 15.35 -17.03
CA GLY A 144 -3.39 15.34 -18.49
C GLY A 144 -2.30 14.51 -19.19
N THR A 145 -1.34 13.97 -18.43
CA THR A 145 -0.39 12.97 -18.95
C THR A 145 -1.00 11.59 -18.90
N GLU A 146 -0.84 10.82 -19.97
CA GLU A 146 -1.26 9.42 -20.01
C GLU A 146 -0.30 8.56 -19.16
N PHE A 147 -0.87 7.76 -18.28
CA PHE A 147 -0.12 6.76 -17.51
C PHE A 147 -0.15 5.43 -18.25
N ASP A 148 0.96 5.04 -18.83
CA ASP A 148 1.11 3.77 -19.53
C ASP A 148 1.57 2.67 -18.58
N GLU A 149 0.61 1.91 -18.04
CA GLU A 149 0.85 0.81 -17.10
C GLU A 149 1.77 -0.28 -17.69
N SER A 150 1.80 -0.42 -19.03
CA SER A 150 2.62 -1.46 -19.70
C SER A 150 4.12 -1.27 -19.51
N GLN A 151 4.56 -0.06 -19.17
CA GLN A 151 5.96 0.24 -18.85
C GLN A 151 6.39 -0.31 -17.49
N TYR A 152 5.44 -0.67 -16.63
CA TYR A 152 5.66 -1.06 -15.24
C TYR A 152 5.28 -2.51 -14.94
N VAL A 153 5.23 -3.36 -15.94
CA VAL A 153 4.90 -4.79 -15.78
C VAL A 153 5.94 -5.46 -14.88
N LYS A 154 5.48 -6.24 -13.90
CA LYS A 154 6.34 -7.05 -13.02
C LYS A 154 6.21 -8.52 -13.38
N THR A 155 7.35 -9.19 -13.44
CA THR A 155 7.37 -10.64 -13.54
C THR A 155 6.92 -11.25 -12.21
N PRO A 156 5.95 -12.17 -12.20
CA PRO A 156 5.56 -12.89 -10.99
C PRO A 156 6.75 -13.62 -10.36
N GLU A 157 6.84 -13.57 -9.04
CA GLU A 157 7.82 -14.33 -8.27
C GLU A 157 7.33 -15.77 -8.03
N GLU A 158 8.24 -16.65 -7.61
CA GLU A 158 7.87 -18.02 -7.28
C GLU A 158 6.81 -18.04 -6.14
N GLY A 159 5.67 -18.65 -6.40
CA GLY A 159 4.53 -18.70 -5.48
C GLY A 159 3.46 -17.65 -5.70
N ASP A 160 3.71 -16.66 -6.54
CA ASP A 160 2.72 -15.66 -6.92
C ASP A 160 1.69 -16.23 -7.91
N ARG A 161 0.45 -15.76 -7.81
CA ARG A 161 -0.62 -16.16 -8.73
C ARG A 161 -0.68 -15.34 -10.01
N GLY A 162 0.20 -14.37 -10.20
CA GLY A 162 0.30 -13.57 -11.42
C GLY A 162 -0.90 -12.63 -11.68
N TYR A 163 -1.44 -12.03 -10.65
CA TYR A 163 -2.59 -11.12 -10.77
C TYR A 163 -2.23 -9.67 -11.11
N SER A 164 -0.95 -9.34 -11.25
CA SER A 164 -0.47 -7.96 -11.46
C SER A 164 -1.08 -7.22 -12.65
N GLU A 165 -1.63 -7.94 -13.63
CA GLU A 165 -2.18 -7.33 -14.83
C GLU A 165 -3.71 -7.15 -14.80
N LYS A 166 -4.41 -7.55 -13.74
CA LYS A 166 -5.86 -7.75 -13.82
C LYS A 166 -6.71 -6.95 -12.83
N ALA A 167 -6.24 -6.66 -11.64
CA ALA A 167 -7.02 -5.94 -10.64
C ALA A 167 -6.12 -5.28 -9.59
N ALA A 168 -6.46 -4.05 -9.21
CA ALA A 168 -5.83 -3.36 -8.08
C ALA A 168 -6.32 -3.93 -6.74
N TYR A 169 -7.54 -4.47 -6.71
CA TYR A 169 -8.19 -4.95 -5.49
C TYR A 169 -8.89 -6.29 -5.71
N MET A 170 -8.69 -7.19 -4.76
CA MET A 170 -9.26 -8.55 -4.75
C MET A 170 -10.11 -8.76 -3.49
N ASP A 171 -11.42 -8.90 -3.67
CA ASP A 171 -12.35 -9.21 -2.60
C ASP A 171 -12.80 -10.68 -2.69
N ARG A 172 -12.66 -11.42 -1.59
CA ARG A 172 -13.08 -12.80 -1.52
C ARG A 172 -14.59 -12.98 -1.70
N VAL A 173 -15.38 -12.05 -1.21
CA VAL A 173 -16.86 -12.14 -1.30
C VAL A 173 -17.34 -12.03 -2.75
N VAL A 174 -16.64 -11.33 -3.60
CA VAL A 174 -16.96 -11.18 -5.03
C VAL A 174 -16.48 -12.37 -5.85
N SER A 175 -15.37 -13.01 -5.44
CA SER A 175 -14.77 -14.14 -6.16
C SER A 175 -15.48 -15.48 -5.96
N GLU A 176 -16.39 -15.59 -4.98
CA GLU A 176 -17.19 -16.81 -4.70
C GLU A 176 -18.57 -16.81 -5.39
N LYS A 177 -18.87 -15.82 -6.23
CA LYS A 177 -20.06 -15.74 -7.08
C LYS A 177 -19.68 -15.93 -8.55
#